data_097273c1a4962bf498ccd3701df89e56
#
_entry.id   097273c1a4962bf498ccd3701df89e56
#
_cell.length_a   1.000
_cell.length_b   1.000
_cell.length_c   1.000
_cell.angle_alpha   90.00
_cell.angle_beta   90.00
_cell.angle_gamma   90.00
#
_symmetry.space_group_name_H-M   'P 1'
#
loop_
_entity.id
_entity.type
_entity.pdbx_description
1 polymer ?
#
loop_
_entity_poly.entity_id
_entity_poly.type
_entity_poly.pdbx_seq_one_letter_code
_entity_poly.pdbx_strand_id
1 'polypeptide(L)'
;QVAAGKVKMYTRREMMDLVVVDGVAKGIICRNLITGEIEKYSAHAVVLATGGYGNVYFLSTNAMASNVTAAWRAYKRGAGFANPCYVQIHPTCIPVHGEFQSKLTLMSESLRNDGRVWVPKAKGDKRHANDIPEAERDYYLERKYPSFGNLVPRDVASRNAKQACDEGHGIGESGLGVYLDFAEAIKRDGLDVVLRKYGNLFHMYQKITDSDPTKEPMAIYPAVHYTMGGLWVDYHLMTTVPGLYATGECNFSDHGANRLGASALMQGLADGYFVLPYTIGNYLATVPPVPTNTNDPAFEAAASAVRDQTARLLKNTKEGKAGQTVDHFHKELGKIMWDDCGMARNKAGLEHALKRIPEIRAEFWDKVIVPGSGQELNQSLERAGRVADFLEFGELLALDALSREESCGGHFREESQTEENEAKRDDANFSHVAVWEYKGQGTAPVLHKEPLTFENVTPSQRSYK
;
A
#
# COMPACT_ATOMS: atom_id res chain seq x y z
N GLN A 1 -6.11 28.81 -7.52
CA GLN A 1 -6.90 29.02 -6.32
C GLN A 1 -6.03 29.60 -5.19
N VAL A 2 -4.79 29.09 -4.98
CA VAL A 2 -3.86 29.64 -3.98
C VAL A 2 -3.53 31.12 -4.31
N ALA A 3 -3.13 31.40 -5.55
CA ALA A 3 -2.86 32.78 -6.00
C ALA A 3 -4.06 33.73 -5.88
N ALA A 4 -5.27 33.20 -5.96
CA ALA A 4 -6.51 33.96 -5.77
C ALA A 4 -6.94 34.10 -4.30
N GLY A 5 -6.12 33.63 -3.35
CA GLY A 5 -6.42 33.67 -1.91
C GLY A 5 -7.58 32.78 -1.45
N LYS A 6 -8.13 31.91 -2.33
CA LYS A 6 -9.23 31.01 -2.00
C LYS A 6 -8.78 29.74 -1.30
N VAL A 7 -7.49 29.39 -1.41
CA VAL A 7 -6.87 28.23 -0.78
C VAL A 7 -5.65 28.67 0.00
N LYS A 8 -5.59 28.32 1.29
CA LYS A 8 -4.42 28.49 2.13
C LYS A 8 -3.68 27.15 2.24
N MET A 9 -2.40 27.16 1.86
CA MET A 9 -1.55 25.97 1.97
C MET A 9 -0.74 26.01 3.26
N TYR A 10 -0.79 24.90 4.00
CA TYR A 10 0.03 24.67 5.20
C TYR A 10 1.04 23.57 4.91
N THR A 11 2.14 23.94 4.28
CA THR A 11 3.21 22.97 3.94
C THR A 11 3.94 22.49 5.19
N ARG A 12 4.53 21.28 5.12
CA ARG A 12 5.29 20.65 6.21
C ARG A 12 4.48 20.54 7.51
N ARG A 13 3.21 20.16 7.38
CA ARG A 13 2.34 19.76 8.48
C ARG A 13 1.94 18.30 8.29
N GLU A 14 2.07 17.52 9.32
CA GLU A 14 1.61 16.14 9.37
C GLU A 14 0.34 16.08 10.20
N MET A 15 -0.72 15.49 9.65
CA MET A 15 -1.94 15.21 10.40
C MET A 15 -1.65 14.14 11.43
N MET A 16 -1.88 14.45 12.70
CA MET A 16 -1.62 13.56 13.83
C MET A 16 -2.89 12.96 14.43
N ASP A 17 -4.03 13.65 14.33
CA ASP A 17 -5.29 13.15 14.83
C ASP A 17 -6.49 13.86 14.17
N LEU A 18 -7.65 13.20 14.19
CA LEU A 18 -8.95 13.75 13.81
C LEU A 18 -9.68 14.24 15.06
N VAL A 19 -10.29 15.42 14.99
CA VAL A 19 -11.13 15.92 16.07
C VAL A 19 -12.60 15.67 15.75
N VAL A 20 -13.25 14.91 16.62
CA VAL A 20 -14.67 14.58 16.53
C VAL A 20 -15.39 15.20 17.73
N VAL A 21 -16.47 15.95 17.48
CA VAL A 21 -17.34 16.56 18.48
C VAL A 21 -18.76 16.09 18.19
N ASP A 22 -19.42 15.53 19.19
CA ASP A 22 -20.79 14.98 19.07
C ASP A 22 -20.96 14.01 17.87
N GLY A 23 -19.93 13.18 17.64
CA GLY A 23 -19.92 12.20 16.55
C GLY A 23 -19.63 12.76 15.16
N VAL A 24 -19.33 14.05 15.02
CA VAL A 24 -19.09 14.74 13.74
C VAL A 24 -17.63 15.23 13.66
N ALA A 25 -16.97 15.03 12.51
CA ALA A 25 -15.63 15.57 12.26
C ALA A 25 -15.66 17.10 12.25
N LYS A 26 -14.84 17.73 13.08
CA LYS A 26 -14.80 19.20 13.26
C LYS A 26 -13.44 19.81 13.06
N GLY A 27 -12.43 19.01 12.77
CA GLY A 27 -11.09 19.51 12.52
C GLY A 27 -10.01 18.45 12.68
N ILE A 28 -8.78 18.91 12.68
CA ILE A 28 -7.60 18.03 12.77
C ILE A 28 -6.56 18.64 13.73
N ILE A 29 -5.72 17.77 14.26
CA ILE A 29 -4.49 18.13 14.94
C ILE A 29 -3.32 17.84 14.01
N CYS A 30 -2.46 18.82 13.81
CA CYS A 30 -1.26 18.69 13.02
C CYS A 30 0.00 18.93 13.87
N ARG A 31 1.08 18.29 13.46
CA ARG A 31 2.43 18.66 13.90
C ARG A 31 3.11 19.49 12.83
N ASN A 32 3.62 20.63 13.19
CA ASN A 32 4.56 21.40 12.38
C ASN A 32 5.90 20.67 12.35
N LEU A 33 6.29 20.16 11.18
CA LEU A 33 7.48 19.31 11.04
C LEU A 33 8.80 20.10 11.21
N ILE A 34 8.76 21.43 11.15
CA ILE A 34 9.94 22.27 11.32
C ILE A 34 10.15 22.61 12.79
N THR A 35 9.09 23.07 13.47
CA THR A 35 9.18 23.57 14.86
C THR A 35 8.81 22.53 15.91
N GLY A 36 8.10 21.46 15.50
CA GLY A 36 7.53 20.45 16.40
C GLY A 36 6.25 20.90 17.11
N GLU A 37 5.77 22.12 16.88
CA GLU A 37 4.54 22.62 17.49
C GLU A 37 3.31 21.80 17.08
N ILE A 38 2.40 21.61 18.03
CA ILE A 38 1.10 20.99 17.80
C ILE A 38 0.08 22.08 17.51
N GLU A 39 -0.44 22.05 16.30
CA GLU A 39 -1.36 23.03 15.75
C GLU A 39 -2.77 22.43 15.66
N LYS A 40 -3.81 23.23 15.96
CA LYS A 40 -5.23 22.85 15.90
C LYS A 40 -5.90 23.56 14.73
N TYR A 41 -6.58 22.83 13.90
CA TYR A 41 -7.32 23.36 12.76
C TYR A 41 -8.78 22.94 12.83
N SER A 42 -9.70 23.89 12.93
CA SER A 42 -11.13 23.63 12.85
C SER A 42 -11.66 23.76 11.42
N ALA A 43 -12.66 22.99 11.08
CA ALA A 43 -13.30 23.01 9.79
C ALA A 43 -14.74 22.52 9.90
N HIS A 44 -15.60 22.92 8.95
CA HIS A 44 -16.94 22.36 8.80
C HIS A 44 -16.92 20.93 8.25
N ALA A 45 -15.95 20.64 7.39
CA ALA A 45 -15.71 19.32 6.82
C ALA A 45 -14.20 19.04 6.73
N VAL A 46 -13.82 17.79 6.84
CA VAL A 46 -12.45 17.29 6.69
C VAL A 46 -12.40 16.34 5.50
N VAL A 47 -11.45 16.54 4.59
CA VAL A 47 -11.21 15.65 3.44
C VAL A 47 -9.85 15.01 3.59
N LEU A 48 -9.79 13.69 3.62
CA LEU A 48 -8.56 12.93 3.56
C LEU A 48 -8.25 12.55 2.10
N ALA A 49 -7.07 12.95 1.62
CA ALA A 49 -6.51 12.61 0.31
C ALA A 49 -5.05 12.18 0.48
N THR A 50 -4.80 11.30 1.46
CA THR A 50 -3.46 11.00 2.02
C THR A 50 -2.77 9.82 1.36
N GLY A 51 -3.40 9.22 0.35
CA GLY A 51 -2.84 8.07 -0.37
C GLY A 51 -2.95 6.77 0.43
N GLY A 52 -2.28 5.73 -0.08
CA GLY A 52 -2.36 4.38 0.42
C GLY A 52 -1.35 4.06 1.53
N TYR A 53 -1.46 2.84 2.05
CA TYR A 53 -0.68 2.33 3.19
C TYR A 53 0.38 1.28 2.80
N GLY A 54 0.77 1.18 1.51
CA GLY A 54 1.72 0.16 1.04
C GLY A 54 3.06 0.14 1.78
N ASN A 55 3.48 1.25 2.39
CA ASN A 55 4.70 1.32 3.18
C ASN A 55 4.65 0.50 4.51
N VAL A 56 3.51 -0.09 4.87
CA VAL A 56 3.46 -1.09 5.97
C VAL A 56 4.36 -2.30 5.68
N TYR A 57 4.63 -2.58 4.41
CA TYR A 57 5.55 -3.64 3.95
C TYR A 57 7.03 -3.21 3.96
N PHE A 58 7.37 -2.09 4.54
CA PHE A 58 8.68 -1.43 4.52
C PHE A 58 9.09 -0.98 3.12
N LEU A 59 9.22 -1.89 2.14
CA LEU A 59 9.52 -1.57 0.75
C LEU A 59 8.26 -1.63 -0.11
N SER A 60 7.97 -0.54 -0.80
CA SER A 60 6.88 -0.43 -1.75
C SER A 60 7.25 0.58 -2.86
N THR A 61 6.38 0.71 -3.85
CA THR A 61 6.53 1.74 -4.89
C THR A 61 5.90 3.08 -4.47
N ASN A 62 5.21 3.14 -3.32
CA ASN A 62 4.62 4.38 -2.80
C ASN A 62 5.70 5.42 -2.47
N ALA A 63 5.32 6.68 -2.48
CA ALA A 63 6.20 7.74 -1.95
C ALA A 63 6.51 7.48 -0.47
N MET A 64 7.72 7.82 -0.02
CA MET A 64 8.15 7.60 1.36
C MET A 64 7.26 8.31 2.38
N ALA A 65 6.61 9.42 2.00
CA ALA A 65 5.69 10.15 2.86
C ALA A 65 4.29 9.51 2.93
N SER A 66 3.93 8.59 2.00
CA SER A 66 2.67 7.84 2.07
C SER A 66 2.69 6.93 3.29
N ASN A 67 1.66 7.06 4.13
CA ASN A 67 1.54 6.27 5.35
C ASN A 67 0.07 6.13 5.76
N VAL A 68 -0.20 5.26 6.73
CA VAL A 68 -1.56 4.97 7.19
C VAL A 68 -2.05 5.94 8.26
N THR A 69 -1.20 6.83 8.79
CA THR A 69 -1.50 7.59 10.02
C THR A 69 -2.84 8.31 9.97
N ALA A 70 -3.11 9.11 8.94
CA ALA A 70 -4.38 9.85 8.87
C ALA A 70 -5.60 8.92 8.81
N ALA A 71 -5.57 7.90 7.95
CA ALA A 71 -6.66 6.92 7.86
C ALA A 71 -6.79 6.09 9.14
N TRP A 72 -5.67 5.72 9.78
CA TRP A 72 -5.66 5.00 11.05
C TRP A 72 -6.23 5.83 12.22
N ARG A 73 -5.91 7.13 12.26
CA ARG A 73 -6.50 8.05 13.25
C ARG A 73 -8.00 8.22 13.03
N ALA A 74 -8.44 8.37 11.79
CA ALA A 74 -9.86 8.39 11.44
C ALA A 74 -10.58 7.10 11.86
N TYR A 75 -9.97 5.93 11.61
CA TYR A 75 -10.48 4.64 12.09
C TYR A 75 -10.63 4.59 13.62
N LYS A 76 -9.61 5.01 14.35
CA LYS A 76 -9.64 5.08 15.84
C LYS A 76 -10.68 6.09 16.36
N ARG A 77 -11.15 7.02 15.53
CA ARG A 77 -12.19 8.01 15.83
C ARG A 77 -13.59 7.60 15.33
N GLY A 78 -13.75 6.37 14.84
CA GLY A 78 -15.05 5.79 14.48
C GLY A 78 -15.31 5.65 12.99
N ALA A 79 -14.37 6.04 12.11
CA ALA A 79 -14.51 5.75 10.69
C ALA A 79 -14.30 4.24 10.43
N GLY A 80 -15.18 3.61 9.64
CA GLY A 80 -15.01 2.22 9.22
C GLY A 80 -13.78 2.06 8.32
N PHE A 81 -13.02 0.97 8.47
CA PHE A 81 -11.93 0.62 7.57
C PHE A 81 -12.31 -0.61 6.73
N ALA A 82 -12.33 -0.46 5.42
CA ALA A 82 -12.86 -1.47 4.51
C ALA A 82 -11.75 -2.22 3.77
N ASN A 83 -11.89 -3.55 3.68
CA ASN A 83 -11.04 -4.46 2.91
C ASN A 83 -9.52 -4.21 3.07
N PRO A 84 -8.96 -4.06 4.29
CA PRO A 84 -7.55 -3.70 4.47
C PRO A 84 -6.57 -4.71 3.85
N CYS A 85 -6.97 -5.94 3.62
CA CYS A 85 -6.12 -6.98 3.02
C CYS A 85 -6.01 -6.90 1.48
N TYR A 86 -6.78 -6.03 0.82
CA TYR A 86 -6.72 -5.90 -0.63
C TYR A 86 -5.56 -4.98 -1.06
N VAL A 87 -4.44 -5.61 -1.39
CA VAL A 87 -3.21 -4.93 -1.82
C VAL A 87 -2.80 -5.45 -3.19
N GLN A 88 -2.55 -4.54 -4.11
CA GLN A 88 -2.06 -4.89 -5.45
C GLN A 88 -0.54 -4.92 -5.47
N ILE A 89 0.00 -6.01 -6.00
CA ILE A 89 1.43 -6.18 -6.28
C ILE A 89 1.67 -5.88 -7.76
N HIS A 90 2.74 -5.15 -8.06
CA HIS A 90 3.13 -4.81 -9.42
C HIS A 90 4.31 -5.68 -9.87
N PRO A 91 4.23 -6.39 -11.02
CA PRO A 91 5.23 -7.40 -11.39
C PRO A 91 6.54 -6.83 -11.95
N THR A 92 6.56 -5.57 -12.40
CA THR A 92 7.69 -4.98 -13.13
C THR A 92 8.37 -3.87 -12.33
N CYS A 93 8.90 -4.20 -11.14
CA CYS A 93 9.70 -3.25 -10.37
C CYS A 93 11.18 -3.64 -10.43
N ILE A 94 12.07 -2.67 -10.28
CA ILE A 94 13.50 -2.94 -10.14
C ILE A 94 13.74 -3.67 -8.82
N PRO A 95 14.43 -4.81 -8.79
CA PRO A 95 14.71 -5.55 -7.57
C PRO A 95 15.45 -4.72 -6.52
N VAL A 96 15.43 -5.18 -5.28
CA VAL A 96 16.18 -4.55 -4.18
C VAL A 96 17.68 -4.59 -4.45
N HIS A 97 18.34 -3.46 -4.32
CA HIS A 97 19.79 -3.29 -4.39
C HIS A 97 20.32 -2.76 -3.06
N GLY A 98 20.87 -3.65 -2.23
CA GLY A 98 21.55 -3.28 -1.00
C GLY A 98 20.63 -3.01 0.20
N GLU A 99 21.26 -2.87 1.37
CA GLU A 99 20.57 -2.82 2.67
C GLU A 99 19.93 -1.47 3.00
N PHE A 100 20.32 -0.41 2.31
CA PHE A 100 19.87 0.96 2.62
C PHE A 100 18.75 1.45 1.71
N GLN A 101 18.24 0.59 0.83
CA GLN A 101 17.14 0.96 -0.05
C GLN A 101 15.85 1.14 0.74
N SER A 102 15.19 2.27 0.55
CA SER A 102 13.98 2.65 1.28
C SER A 102 12.72 2.71 0.42
N LYS A 103 12.87 2.46 -0.89
CA LYS A 103 11.77 2.51 -1.88
C LYS A 103 12.09 1.60 -3.06
N LEU A 104 11.07 0.98 -3.64
CA LEU A 104 11.19 0.24 -4.89
C LEU A 104 10.80 1.13 -6.09
N THR A 105 11.54 1.00 -7.19
CA THR A 105 11.24 1.76 -8.42
C THR A 105 10.34 0.94 -9.32
N LEU A 106 9.17 1.51 -9.60
CA LEU A 106 8.21 0.96 -10.54
C LEU A 106 8.71 1.19 -11.98
N MET A 107 8.73 0.11 -12.77
CA MET A 107 8.84 0.18 -14.23
C MET A 107 7.43 -0.01 -14.84
N SER A 108 7.16 0.68 -15.94
CA SER A 108 5.85 0.56 -16.60
C SER A 108 5.51 -0.87 -16.99
N GLU A 109 4.27 -1.26 -16.72
CA GLU A 109 3.74 -2.57 -17.14
C GLU A 109 3.75 -2.76 -18.67
N SER A 110 3.68 -1.65 -19.44
CA SER A 110 3.74 -1.68 -20.90
C SER A 110 5.01 -2.35 -21.45
N LEU A 111 6.08 -2.44 -20.65
CA LEU A 111 7.29 -3.17 -21.02
C LEU A 111 7.00 -4.65 -21.35
N ARG A 112 5.98 -5.26 -20.72
CA ARG A 112 5.58 -6.65 -20.99
C ARG A 112 4.84 -6.85 -22.33
N ASN A 113 4.47 -5.75 -23.02
CA ASN A 113 3.84 -5.84 -24.34
C ASN A 113 4.80 -6.36 -25.40
N ASP A 114 6.08 -6.01 -25.31
CA ASP A 114 7.11 -6.41 -26.26
C ASP A 114 8.26 -7.16 -25.58
N GLY A 115 8.42 -7.03 -24.25
CA GLY A 115 9.42 -7.77 -23.48
C GLY A 115 8.93 -9.16 -23.06
N ARG A 116 9.81 -10.16 -23.13
CA ARG A 116 9.54 -11.56 -22.73
C ARG A 116 10.09 -11.82 -21.34
N VAL A 117 9.27 -12.42 -20.47
CA VAL A 117 9.67 -12.74 -19.08
C VAL A 117 10.18 -14.18 -19.03
N TRP A 118 11.36 -14.38 -18.45
CA TRP A 118 11.95 -15.71 -18.31
C TRP A 118 12.88 -15.84 -17.09
N VAL A 119 13.18 -17.08 -16.73
CA VAL A 119 14.21 -17.45 -15.74
C VAL A 119 15.09 -18.57 -16.30
N PRO A 120 16.30 -18.79 -15.75
CA PRO A 120 17.10 -19.97 -16.09
C PRO A 120 16.36 -21.26 -15.70
N LYS A 121 16.43 -22.32 -16.55
CA LYS A 121 15.91 -23.64 -16.19
C LYS A 121 16.70 -24.30 -15.06
N ALA A 122 17.99 -24.01 -14.96
CA ALA A 122 18.83 -24.50 -13.89
C ALA A 122 18.63 -23.66 -12.61
N LYS A 123 18.43 -24.34 -11.48
CA LYS A 123 18.35 -23.67 -10.17
C LYS A 123 19.70 -23.10 -9.76
N GLY A 124 19.69 -21.89 -9.21
CA GLY A 124 20.90 -21.20 -8.74
C GLY A 124 21.89 -20.82 -9.84
N ASP A 125 21.42 -20.70 -11.10
CA ASP A 125 22.26 -20.27 -12.20
C ASP A 125 22.71 -18.81 -12.01
N LYS A 126 24.01 -18.59 -11.97
CA LYS A 126 24.63 -17.27 -11.76
C LYS A 126 25.34 -16.73 -13.01
N ARG A 127 25.18 -17.40 -14.16
CA ARG A 127 25.72 -16.89 -15.43
C ARG A 127 25.09 -15.56 -15.79
N HIS A 128 25.83 -14.76 -16.55
CA HIS A 128 25.26 -13.57 -17.16
C HIS A 128 24.11 -13.94 -18.12
N ALA A 129 23.07 -13.13 -18.17
CA ALA A 129 21.87 -13.42 -18.97
C ALA A 129 22.17 -13.79 -20.43
N ASN A 130 23.11 -13.08 -21.06
CA ASN A 130 23.50 -13.30 -22.45
C ASN A 130 24.26 -14.62 -22.67
N ASP A 131 24.85 -15.22 -21.62
CA ASP A 131 25.57 -16.49 -21.66
C ASP A 131 24.63 -17.70 -21.48
N ILE A 132 23.34 -17.47 -21.19
CA ILE A 132 22.33 -18.51 -21.04
C ILE A 132 21.65 -18.75 -22.40
N PRO A 133 21.88 -19.93 -23.04
CA PRO A 133 21.28 -20.26 -24.33
C PRO A 133 19.73 -20.28 -24.25
N GLU A 134 19.08 -19.98 -25.38
CA GLU A 134 17.61 -20.01 -25.48
C GLU A 134 17.00 -21.34 -25.00
N ALA A 135 17.63 -22.46 -25.29
CA ALA A 135 17.16 -23.78 -24.86
C ALA A 135 17.18 -23.99 -23.33
N GLU A 136 17.96 -23.17 -22.59
CA GLU A 136 18.08 -23.23 -21.13
C GLU A 136 17.24 -22.15 -20.43
N ARG A 137 16.46 -21.35 -21.18
CA ARG A 137 15.52 -20.36 -20.67
C ARG A 137 14.14 -20.95 -20.47
N ASP A 138 13.47 -20.64 -19.35
CA ASP A 138 12.07 -20.96 -19.10
C ASP A 138 11.20 -19.70 -19.20
N TYR A 139 10.46 -19.57 -20.26
CA TYR A 139 9.43 -18.54 -20.46
C TYR A 139 8.14 -18.94 -19.73
N TYR A 140 8.21 -19.01 -18.43
CA TYR A 140 7.22 -19.65 -17.56
C TYR A 140 5.80 -19.07 -17.71
N LEU A 141 5.63 -17.77 -18.01
CA LEU A 141 4.31 -17.20 -18.26
C LEU A 141 3.70 -17.70 -19.58
N GLU A 142 4.50 -17.72 -20.63
CA GLU A 142 4.06 -18.24 -21.94
C GLU A 142 3.75 -19.73 -21.89
N ARG A 143 4.53 -20.49 -21.12
CA ARG A 143 4.33 -21.93 -20.95
C ARG A 143 3.07 -22.25 -20.13
N LYS A 144 2.85 -21.51 -19.02
CA LYS A 144 1.70 -21.73 -18.12
C LYS A 144 0.39 -21.15 -18.66
N TYR A 145 0.47 -20.04 -19.40
CA TYR A 145 -0.68 -19.26 -19.90
C TYR A 145 -0.55 -18.96 -21.39
N PRO A 146 -0.67 -19.97 -22.27
CA PRO A 146 -0.40 -19.78 -23.72
C PRO A 146 -1.27 -18.71 -24.38
N SER A 147 -2.50 -18.50 -23.91
CA SER A 147 -3.44 -17.52 -24.48
C SER A 147 -3.08 -16.07 -24.15
N PHE A 148 -2.40 -15.82 -23.05
CA PHE A 148 -2.06 -14.48 -22.56
C PHE A 148 -0.57 -14.21 -22.50
N GLY A 149 0.26 -15.24 -22.29
CA GLY A 149 1.71 -15.14 -22.20
C GLY A 149 2.14 -14.08 -21.16
N ASN A 150 2.99 -13.17 -21.60
CA ASN A 150 3.49 -12.08 -20.74
C ASN A 150 2.43 -11.04 -20.35
N LEU A 151 1.24 -11.08 -20.97
CA LEU A 151 0.14 -10.13 -20.73
C LEU A 151 -0.87 -10.60 -19.68
N VAL A 152 -0.60 -11.68 -18.97
CA VAL A 152 -1.41 -12.07 -17.81
C VAL A 152 -1.52 -10.93 -16.80
N PRO A 153 -2.63 -10.83 -16.04
CA PRO A 153 -2.83 -9.79 -15.03
C PRO A 153 -1.70 -9.70 -13.99
N ARG A 154 -1.60 -8.56 -13.34
CA ARG A 154 -0.53 -8.24 -12.38
C ARG A 154 -0.39 -9.27 -11.27
N ASP A 155 -1.50 -9.70 -10.69
CA ASP A 155 -1.52 -10.68 -9.60
C ASP A 155 -0.99 -12.05 -10.07
N VAL A 156 -1.37 -12.50 -11.27
CA VAL A 156 -0.86 -13.74 -11.87
C VAL A 156 0.62 -13.65 -12.19
N ALA A 157 1.06 -12.58 -12.85
CA ALA A 157 2.47 -12.37 -13.18
C ALA A 157 3.34 -12.29 -11.92
N SER A 158 2.87 -11.58 -10.89
CA SER A 158 3.61 -11.41 -9.63
C SER A 158 3.76 -12.72 -8.86
N ARG A 159 2.68 -13.50 -8.70
CA ARG A 159 2.73 -14.80 -8.02
C ARG A 159 3.68 -15.77 -8.73
N ASN A 160 3.61 -15.84 -10.06
CA ASN A 160 4.48 -16.73 -10.82
C ASN A 160 5.96 -16.31 -10.77
N ALA A 161 6.26 -15.01 -10.74
CA ALA A 161 7.62 -14.53 -10.56
C ALA A 161 8.16 -14.91 -9.18
N LYS A 162 7.36 -14.70 -8.11
CA LYS A 162 7.72 -15.12 -6.75
C LYS A 162 7.94 -16.64 -6.70
N GLN A 163 7.01 -17.42 -7.23
CA GLN A 163 7.11 -18.88 -7.26
C GLN A 163 8.41 -19.34 -7.94
N ALA A 164 8.75 -18.78 -9.10
CA ALA A 164 10.00 -19.12 -9.79
C ALA A 164 11.23 -18.82 -8.94
N CYS A 165 11.23 -17.70 -8.20
CA CYS A 165 12.31 -17.36 -7.27
C CYS A 165 12.36 -18.31 -6.08
N ASP A 166 11.23 -18.63 -5.46
CA ASP A 166 11.13 -19.55 -4.32
C ASP A 166 11.56 -20.99 -4.69
N GLU A 167 11.31 -21.41 -5.93
CA GLU A 167 11.76 -22.68 -6.48
C GLU A 167 13.26 -22.70 -6.80
N GLY A 168 13.95 -21.58 -6.65
CA GLY A 168 15.41 -21.44 -6.83
C GLY A 168 15.85 -21.05 -8.25
N HIS A 169 14.93 -20.63 -9.12
CA HIS A 169 15.23 -20.14 -10.48
C HIS A 169 15.47 -18.63 -10.55
N GLY A 170 15.36 -17.94 -9.40
CA GLY A 170 15.55 -16.49 -9.33
C GLY A 170 16.96 -16.05 -9.68
N ILE A 171 17.07 -14.85 -10.25
CA ILE A 171 18.30 -14.23 -10.73
C ILE A 171 18.85 -13.19 -9.77
N GLY A 172 20.07 -12.73 -10.04
CA GLY A 172 20.79 -11.78 -9.19
C GLY A 172 21.41 -12.44 -7.96
N GLU A 173 22.10 -11.65 -7.15
CA GLU A 173 22.74 -12.14 -5.91
C GLU A 173 21.72 -12.65 -4.89
N SER A 174 20.62 -11.94 -4.73
CA SER A 174 19.55 -12.30 -3.80
C SER A 174 18.70 -13.48 -4.27
N GLY A 175 18.71 -13.83 -5.54
CA GLY A 175 17.76 -14.78 -6.13
C GLY A 175 16.32 -14.24 -6.22
N LEU A 176 16.12 -12.94 -5.94
CA LEU A 176 14.81 -12.28 -5.99
C LEU A 176 14.72 -11.38 -7.24
N GLY A 177 14.63 -12.03 -8.40
CA GLY A 177 14.46 -11.37 -9.68
C GLY A 177 14.14 -12.36 -10.79
N VAL A 178 13.54 -11.86 -11.87
CA VAL A 178 13.32 -12.57 -13.12
C VAL A 178 13.75 -11.65 -14.26
N TYR A 179 14.10 -12.22 -15.43
CA TYR A 179 14.47 -11.44 -16.60
C TYR A 179 13.27 -10.92 -17.38
N LEU A 180 13.38 -9.69 -17.91
CA LEU A 180 12.49 -9.10 -18.91
C LEU A 180 13.33 -8.71 -20.10
N ASP A 181 13.19 -9.42 -21.23
CA ASP A 181 14.11 -9.42 -22.36
C ASP A 181 13.49 -8.80 -23.62
N PHE A 182 14.18 -7.82 -24.21
CA PHE A 182 13.75 -7.14 -25.43
C PHE A 182 14.48 -7.59 -26.69
N ALA A 183 15.41 -8.56 -26.62
CA ALA A 183 16.22 -8.99 -27.76
C ALA A 183 15.37 -9.39 -28.96
N GLU A 184 14.26 -10.12 -28.73
CA GLU A 184 13.36 -10.56 -29.81
C GLU A 184 12.57 -9.39 -30.40
N ALA A 185 12.07 -8.47 -29.59
CA ALA A 185 11.38 -7.27 -30.04
C ALA A 185 12.30 -6.38 -30.90
N ILE A 186 13.56 -6.20 -30.46
CA ILE A 186 14.57 -5.45 -31.21
C ILE A 186 14.88 -6.14 -32.56
N LYS A 187 14.98 -7.46 -32.57
CA LYS A 187 15.21 -8.23 -33.81
C LYS A 187 14.01 -8.14 -34.76
N ARG A 188 12.78 -8.18 -34.24
CA ARG A 188 11.54 -8.17 -35.04
C ARG A 188 11.22 -6.78 -35.60
N ASP A 189 11.26 -5.75 -34.77
CA ASP A 189 10.74 -4.41 -35.07
C ASP A 189 11.86 -3.39 -35.36
N GLY A 190 13.09 -3.68 -34.98
CA GLY A 190 14.27 -2.80 -35.04
C GLY A 190 14.42 -1.94 -33.77
N LEU A 191 15.65 -1.61 -33.44
CA LEU A 191 16.03 -0.86 -32.25
C LEU A 191 15.33 0.51 -32.18
N ASP A 192 15.24 1.25 -33.28
CA ASP A 192 14.61 2.59 -33.31
C ASP A 192 13.12 2.54 -32.97
N VAL A 193 12.42 1.48 -33.33
CA VAL A 193 10.99 1.30 -33.00
C VAL A 193 10.83 1.05 -31.50
N VAL A 194 11.66 0.15 -30.95
CA VAL A 194 11.64 -0.17 -29.52
C VAL A 194 12.03 1.05 -28.68
N LEU A 195 13.05 1.82 -29.09
CA LEU A 195 13.44 3.05 -28.40
C LEU A 195 12.37 4.16 -28.45
N ARG A 196 11.61 4.28 -29.54
CA ARG A 196 10.47 5.21 -29.59
C ARG A 196 9.39 4.85 -28.58
N LYS A 197 9.16 3.55 -28.33
CA LYS A 197 8.17 3.07 -27.35
C LYS A 197 8.68 3.18 -25.91
N TYR A 198 9.91 2.77 -25.65
CA TYR A 198 10.41 2.49 -24.30
C TYR A 198 11.72 3.20 -23.93
N GLY A 199 12.31 4.00 -24.81
CA GLY A 199 13.63 4.56 -24.61
C GLY A 199 13.81 5.39 -23.34
N ASN A 200 12.74 6.14 -22.92
CA ASN A 200 12.74 6.86 -21.65
C ASN A 200 12.78 5.91 -20.45
N LEU A 201 12.10 4.75 -20.54
CA LEU A 201 12.08 3.73 -19.47
C LEU A 201 13.44 3.00 -19.41
N PHE A 202 14.02 2.68 -20.57
CA PHE A 202 15.37 2.09 -20.66
C PHE A 202 16.42 3.02 -20.08
N HIS A 203 16.37 4.29 -20.41
CA HIS A 203 17.29 5.28 -19.87
C HIS A 203 17.12 5.42 -18.32
N MET A 204 15.90 5.41 -17.82
CA MET A 204 15.64 5.42 -16.37
C MET A 204 16.21 4.16 -15.70
N TYR A 205 15.99 2.98 -16.29
CA TYR A 205 16.51 1.72 -15.78
C TYR A 205 18.04 1.75 -15.74
N GLN A 206 18.69 2.13 -16.84
CA GLN A 206 20.14 2.24 -16.95
C GLN A 206 20.73 3.21 -15.92
N LYS A 207 20.06 4.34 -15.67
CA LYS A 207 20.51 5.31 -14.64
C LYS A 207 20.47 4.74 -13.21
N ILE A 208 19.62 3.77 -12.96
CA ILE A 208 19.44 3.17 -11.61
C ILE A 208 20.34 1.94 -11.46
N THR A 209 20.48 1.13 -12.51
CA THR A 209 21.10 -0.21 -12.42
C THR A 209 22.47 -0.29 -13.12
N ASP A 210 22.84 0.72 -13.92
CA ASP A 210 24.00 0.72 -14.83
C ASP A 210 23.95 -0.35 -15.95
N SER A 211 22.79 -1.00 -16.15
CA SER A 211 22.53 -2.03 -17.16
C SER A 211 21.73 -1.46 -18.34
N ASP A 212 22.12 -1.79 -19.57
CA ASP A 212 21.51 -1.30 -20.80
C ASP A 212 20.49 -2.32 -21.37
N PRO A 213 19.16 -2.05 -21.27
CA PRO A 213 18.13 -2.98 -21.73
C PRO A 213 18.15 -3.27 -23.25
N THR A 214 18.93 -2.52 -24.03
CA THR A 214 19.10 -2.80 -25.46
C THR A 214 20.16 -3.86 -25.74
N LYS A 215 20.97 -4.22 -24.74
CA LYS A 215 22.08 -5.16 -24.84
C LYS A 215 21.92 -6.41 -23.99
N GLU A 216 21.20 -6.30 -22.89
CA GLU A 216 20.96 -7.37 -21.93
C GLU A 216 19.56 -7.29 -21.30
N PRO A 217 18.98 -8.40 -20.84
CA PRO A 217 17.67 -8.38 -20.18
C PRO A 217 17.66 -7.55 -18.90
N MET A 218 16.54 -6.86 -18.66
CA MET A 218 16.28 -6.17 -17.40
C MET A 218 16.02 -7.19 -16.30
N ALA A 219 16.50 -6.94 -15.09
CA ALA A 219 16.04 -7.64 -13.89
C ALA A 219 14.78 -6.95 -13.33
N ILE A 220 13.73 -7.70 -13.12
CA ILE A 220 12.48 -7.22 -12.50
C ILE A 220 12.05 -8.14 -11.37
N TYR A 221 11.31 -7.61 -10.38
CA TYR A 221 10.70 -8.37 -9.30
C TYR A 221 9.39 -7.72 -8.84
N PRO A 222 8.41 -8.49 -8.35
CA PRO A 222 7.17 -7.93 -7.82
C PRO A 222 7.38 -7.03 -6.61
N ALA A 223 6.54 -5.98 -6.51
CA ALA A 223 6.54 -5.07 -5.37
C ALA A 223 5.14 -4.60 -5.03
N VAL A 224 4.91 -4.31 -3.75
CA VAL A 224 3.70 -3.65 -3.27
C VAL A 224 3.54 -2.30 -3.98
N HIS A 225 2.36 -2.06 -4.55
CA HIS A 225 2.17 -0.91 -5.43
C HIS A 225 0.94 -0.07 -5.08
N TYR A 226 -0.23 -0.67 -4.90
CA TYR A 226 -1.48 0.03 -4.68
C TYR A 226 -2.34 -0.68 -3.63
N THR A 227 -3.00 0.10 -2.77
CA THR A 227 -3.91 -0.43 -1.77
C THR A 227 -5.36 -0.18 -2.19
N MET A 228 -6.14 -1.25 -2.40
CA MET A 228 -7.55 -1.17 -2.75
C MET A 228 -8.44 -1.06 -1.53
N GLY A 229 -7.95 -1.46 -0.35
CA GLY A 229 -8.59 -1.16 0.93
C GLY A 229 -8.37 0.27 1.37
N GLY A 230 -9.11 0.72 2.38
CA GLY A 230 -9.02 2.07 2.91
C GLY A 230 -10.22 2.42 3.78
N LEU A 231 -10.41 3.68 4.09
CA LEU A 231 -11.60 4.12 4.80
C LEU A 231 -12.87 3.81 3.99
N TRP A 232 -13.88 3.27 4.66
CA TRP A 232 -15.18 3.09 4.03
C TRP A 232 -15.80 4.45 3.71
N VAL A 233 -16.40 4.58 2.54
CA VAL A 233 -17.14 5.76 2.09
C VAL A 233 -18.43 5.34 1.39
N ASP A 234 -19.44 6.19 1.48
CA ASP A 234 -20.64 6.10 0.65
C ASP A 234 -20.39 6.63 -0.77
N TYR A 235 -21.42 6.63 -1.62
CA TYR A 235 -21.33 7.19 -2.98
C TYR A 235 -21.07 8.71 -3.03
N HIS A 236 -21.18 9.39 -1.89
CA HIS A 236 -20.86 10.81 -1.73
C HIS A 236 -19.44 11.04 -1.18
N LEU A 237 -18.66 9.97 -1.03
CA LEU A 237 -17.31 9.97 -0.45
C LEU A 237 -17.26 10.37 1.03
N MET A 238 -18.41 10.34 1.73
CA MET A 238 -18.46 10.54 3.17
C MET A 238 -18.20 9.21 3.90
N THR A 239 -17.37 9.25 4.93
CA THR A 239 -17.10 8.09 5.78
C THR A 239 -18.26 7.83 6.74
N THR A 240 -18.16 6.79 7.57
CA THR A 240 -19.14 6.55 8.67
C THR A 240 -19.12 7.64 9.74
N VAL A 241 -18.14 8.55 9.72
CA VAL A 241 -18.11 9.75 10.58
C VAL A 241 -18.62 10.95 9.76
N PRO A 242 -19.79 11.52 10.09
CA PRO A 242 -20.32 12.68 9.38
C PRO A 242 -19.31 13.83 9.31
N GLY A 243 -19.24 14.51 8.17
CA GLY A 243 -18.30 15.61 7.94
C GLY A 243 -16.86 15.18 7.63
N LEU A 244 -16.57 13.87 7.66
CA LEU A 244 -15.29 13.31 7.20
C LEU A 244 -15.46 12.65 5.85
N TYR A 245 -14.65 13.07 4.88
CA TYR A 245 -14.60 12.54 3.52
C TYR A 245 -13.23 11.91 3.25
N ALA A 246 -13.22 10.88 2.41
CA ALA A 246 -11.97 10.27 1.95
C ALA A 246 -12.01 10.08 0.43
N THR A 247 -10.91 10.45 -0.28
CA THR A 247 -10.83 10.41 -1.72
C THR A 247 -9.51 9.81 -2.20
N GLY A 248 -9.53 9.18 -3.38
CA GLY A 248 -8.37 8.49 -3.94
C GLY A 248 -7.98 7.26 -3.14
N GLU A 249 -6.70 6.91 -3.12
CA GLU A 249 -6.19 5.66 -2.53
C GLU A 249 -6.37 5.54 -1.00
N CYS A 250 -6.79 6.57 -0.28
CA CYS A 250 -7.06 6.45 1.15
C CYS A 250 -8.46 5.94 1.48
N ASN A 251 -9.40 5.91 0.51
CA ASN A 251 -10.66 5.20 0.63
C ASN A 251 -10.57 3.79 0.05
N PHE A 252 -11.54 2.91 0.36
CA PHE A 252 -11.56 1.53 -0.10
C PHE A 252 -11.90 1.37 -1.59
N SER A 253 -12.28 2.44 -2.22
CA SER A 253 -12.54 2.62 -3.64
C SER A 253 -13.45 1.57 -4.32
N ASP A 254 -13.76 1.83 -5.58
CA ASP A 254 -14.57 0.99 -6.48
C ASP A 254 -13.74 -0.08 -7.22
N HIS A 255 -12.46 -0.26 -6.86
CA HIS A 255 -11.58 -1.22 -7.53
C HIS A 255 -11.79 -2.67 -7.09
N GLY A 256 -12.48 -2.90 -5.98
CA GLY A 256 -12.65 -4.24 -5.41
C GLY A 256 -11.31 -4.88 -5.06
N ALA A 257 -11.16 -6.18 -5.35
CA ALA A 257 -9.97 -6.93 -4.98
C ALA A 257 -8.81 -6.81 -6.00
N ASN A 258 -9.02 -6.21 -7.17
CA ASN A 258 -7.99 -6.08 -8.21
C ASN A 258 -8.21 -4.87 -9.10
N ARG A 259 -7.38 -3.86 -8.94
CA ARG A 259 -7.41 -2.62 -9.71
C ARG A 259 -6.85 -2.82 -11.13
N LEU A 260 -7.52 -2.29 -12.13
CA LEU A 260 -7.00 -2.20 -13.50
C LEU A 260 -5.91 -1.13 -13.62
N GLY A 261 -5.00 -1.32 -14.56
CA GLY A 261 -3.94 -0.35 -14.85
C GLY A 261 -4.52 1.03 -15.19
N ALA A 262 -3.88 2.11 -14.71
CA ALA A 262 -4.25 3.52 -14.87
C ALA A 262 -5.57 3.97 -14.20
N SER A 263 -6.45 3.07 -13.73
CA SER A 263 -7.76 3.45 -13.15
C SER A 263 -7.67 4.22 -11.83
N ALA A 264 -6.57 4.11 -11.07
CA ALA A 264 -6.42 4.83 -9.80
C ALA A 264 -6.42 6.36 -9.97
N LEU A 265 -5.70 6.87 -10.98
CA LEU A 265 -5.70 8.30 -11.27
C LEU A 265 -7.07 8.77 -11.80
N MET A 266 -7.75 7.94 -12.60
CA MET A 266 -9.12 8.22 -13.04
C MET A 266 -10.08 8.34 -11.87
N GLN A 267 -10.03 7.38 -10.91
CA GLN A 267 -10.85 7.45 -9.71
C GLN A 267 -10.56 8.71 -8.90
N GLY A 268 -9.31 8.96 -8.53
CA GLY A 268 -8.97 10.14 -7.73
C GLY A 268 -9.33 11.47 -8.38
N LEU A 269 -9.25 11.56 -9.73
CA LEU A 269 -9.69 12.73 -10.47
C LEU A 269 -11.22 12.83 -10.51
N ALA A 270 -11.93 11.70 -10.71
CA ALA A 270 -13.39 11.69 -10.70
C ALA A 270 -13.94 12.09 -9.33
N ASP A 271 -13.39 11.51 -8.26
CA ASP A 271 -13.72 11.88 -6.88
C ASP A 271 -13.54 13.38 -6.63
N GLY A 272 -12.37 13.92 -6.98
CA GLY A 272 -12.01 15.31 -6.70
C GLY A 272 -12.71 16.35 -7.58
N TYR A 273 -13.03 16.03 -8.85
CA TYR A 273 -13.63 16.98 -9.79
C TYR A 273 -15.14 16.85 -9.92
N PHE A 274 -15.67 15.63 -9.80
CA PHE A 274 -17.08 15.38 -10.13
C PHE A 274 -17.94 14.99 -8.93
N VAL A 275 -17.36 14.52 -7.83
CA VAL A 275 -18.13 14.10 -6.65
C VAL A 275 -17.99 15.11 -5.51
N LEU A 276 -16.77 15.31 -4.98
CA LEU A 276 -16.54 16.14 -3.78
C LEU A 276 -17.09 17.57 -3.86
N PRO A 277 -16.99 18.33 -4.97
CA PRO A 277 -17.51 19.69 -5.00
C PRO A 277 -19.00 19.78 -4.72
N TYR A 278 -19.78 18.80 -5.20
CA TYR A 278 -21.22 18.75 -5.01
C TYR A 278 -21.59 18.24 -3.62
N THR A 279 -20.96 17.14 -3.17
CA THR A 279 -21.31 16.52 -1.91
C THR A 279 -20.93 17.39 -0.71
N ILE A 280 -19.76 18.03 -0.74
CA ILE A 280 -19.34 19.00 0.28
C ILE A 280 -20.26 20.22 0.26
N GLY A 281 -20.60 20.75 -0.93
CA GLY A 281 -21.52 21.88 -1.05
C GLY A 281 -22.88 21.58 -0.43
N ASN A 282 -23.46 20.41 -0.70
CA ASN A 282 -24.70 19.96 -0.10
C ASN A 282 -24.60 19.81 1.44
N TYR A 283 -23.51 19.20 1.90
CA TYR A 283 -23.28 19.06 3.35
C TYR A 283 -23.15 20.42 4.05
N LEU A 284 -22.38 21.35 3.47
CA LEU A 284 -22.18 22.69 4.05
C LEU A 284 -23.47 23.50 4.16
N ALA A 285 -24.47 23.23 3.32
CA ALA A 285 -25.78 23.85 3.40
C ALA A 285 -26.59 23.41 4.64
N THR A 286 -26.21 22.30 5.28
CA THR A 286 -26.90 21.72 6.44
C THR A 286 -26.22 22.01 7.76
N VAL A 287 -25.02 22.60 7.76
CA VAL A 287 -24.22 22.86 8.98
C VAL A 287 -24.25 24.34 9.37
N PRO A 288 -24.00 24.66 10.67
CA PRO A 288 -23.92 26.05 11.11
C PRO A 288 -22.85 26.82 10.35
N PRO A 289 -23.04 28.15 10.09
CA PRO A 289 -22.12 28.93 9.29
C PRO A 289 -20.73 29.15 9.95
N VAL A 290 -20.64 28.98 11.28
CA VAL A 290 -19.40 29.15 12.03
C VAL A 290 -18.86 27.78 12.42
N PRO A 291 -17.59 27.43 12.11
CA PRO A 291 -17.01 26.16 12.53
C PRO A 291 -16.84 26.10 14.05
N THR A 292 -16.75 24.89 14.60
CA THR A 292 -16.46 24.66 16.02
C THR A 292 -15.15 25.35 16.41
N ASN A 293 -15.13 26.05 17.53
CA ASN A 293 -13.95 26.76 17.99
C ASN A 293 -12.85 25.78 18.43
N THR A 294 -11.60 26.09 18.11
CA THR A 294 -10.42 25.28 18.53
C THR A 294 -10.19 25.26 20.05
N ASN A 295 -10.92 26.10 20.82
CA ASN A 295 -10.95 26.05 22.28
C ASN A 295 -11.92 24.99 22.82
N ASP A 296 -12.68 24.32 21.96
CA ASP A 296 -13.51 23.20 22.39
C ASP A 296 -12.64 22.11 23.06
N PRO A 297 -13.08 21.54 24.18
CA PRO A 297 -12.31 20.54 24.93
C PRO A 297 -11.85 19.34 24.11
N ALA A 298 -12.59 18.96 23.05
CA ALA A 298 -12.21 17.86 22.16
C ALA A 298 -10.89 18.16 21.39
N PHE A 299 -10.66 19.42 21.01
CA PHE A 299 -9.38 19.81 20.37
C PHE A 299 -8.22 19.71 21.35
N GLU A 300 -8.41 20.11 22.62
CA GLU A 300 -7.35 19.99 23.61
C GLU A 300 -7.08 18.54 23.97
N ALA A 301 -8.11 17.72 24.12
CA ALA A 301 -7.97 16.29 24.39
C ALA A 301 -7.18 15.59 23.27
N ALA A 302 -7.51 15.86 22.00
CA ALA A 302 -6.80 15.30 20.85
C ALA A 302 -5.35 15.80 20.78
N ALA A 303 -5.10 17.10 21.01
CA ALA A 303 -3.76 17.66 21.04
C ALA A 303 -2.91 17.10 22.19
N SER A 304 -3.52 16.86 23.37
CA SER A 304 -2.83 16.21 24.50
C SER A 304 -2.44 14.78 24.16
N ALA A 305 -3.33 13.99 23.57
CA ALA A 305 -3.03 12.63 23.15
C ALA A 305 -1.85 12.57 22.17
N VAL A 306 -1.76 13.53 21.24
CA VAL A 306 -0.61 13.66 20.31
C VAL A 306 0.68 13.99 21.05
N ARG A 307 0.64 14.92 22.03
CA ARG A 307 1.81 15.24 22.87
C ARG A 307 2.27 14.04 23.69
N ASP A 308 1.33 13.30 24.29
CA ASP A 308 1.63 12.13 25.10
C ASP A 308 2.27 11.02 24.27
N GLN A 309 1.77 10.76 23.06
CA GLN A 309 2.37 9.81 22.13
C GLN A 309 3.78 10.26 21.71
N THR A 310 3.97 11.54 21.40
CA THR A 310 5.29 12.10 21.06
C THR A 310 6.26 11.94 22.23
N ALA A 311 5.83 12.23 23.44
CA ALA A 311 6.64 12.08 24.65
C ALA A 311 7.01 10.60 24.88
N ARG A 312 6.08 9.68 24.64
CA ARG A 312 6.32 8.24 24.74
C ARG A 312 7.38 7.75 23.74
N LEU A 313 7.33 8.21 22.48
CA LEU A 313 8.30 7.87 21.45
C LEU A 313 9.72 8.34 21.80
N LEU A 314 9.85 9.50 22.46
CA LEU A 314 11.13 10.08 22.85
C LEU A 314 11.64 9.56 24.21
N LYS A 315 10.86 8.78 24.94
CA LYS A 315 11.14 8.39 26.33
C LYS A 315 12.48 7.68 26.47
N ASN A 316 12.72 6.62 25.72
CA ASN A 316 13.94 5.81 25.88
C ASN A 316 15.20 6.59 25.55
N THR A 317 15.16 7.47 24.54
CA THR A 317 16.26 8.36 24.18
C THR A 317 16.55 9.36 25.31
N LYS A 318 15.53 9.98 25.90
CA LYS A 318 15.68 10.90 27.03
C LYS A 318 16.22 10.22 28.29
N GLU A 319 15.87 8.95 28.50
CA GLU A 319 16.35 8.14 29.62
C GLU A 319 17.74 7.51 29.35
N GLY A 320 18.33 7.75 28.17
CA GLY A 320 19.65 7.22 27.80
C GLY A 320 19.71 5.69 27.70
N LYS A 321 18.58 5.05 27.42
CA LYS A 321 18.50 3.59 27.28
C LYS A 321 19.16 3.12 25.98
N ALA A 322 19.74 1.92 26.03
CA ALA A 322 20.10 1.20 24.82
C ALA A 322 18.84 0.62 24.17
N GLY A 323 18.83 0.59 22.85
CA GLY A 323 17.66 0.07 22.11
C GLY A 323 17.93 -0.07 20.63
N GLN A 324 16.85 -0.13 19.85
CA GLN A 324 16.87 -0.33 18.40
C GLN A 324 16.36 0.89 17.65
N THR A 325 16.82 1.04 16.41
CA THR A 325 16.36 2.13 15.52
C THR A 325 14.91 1.91 15.07
N VAL A 326 14.26 2.98 14.66
CA VAL A 326 12.92 2.92 14.03
C VAL A 326 12.92 2.02 12.81
N ASP A 327 13.99 2.10 11.99
CA ASP A 327 14.15 1.28 10.78
C ASP A 327 14.25 -0.21 11.08
N HIS A 328 14.86 -0.60 12.19
CA HIS A 328 14.90 -2.00 12.63
C HIS A 328 13.48 -2.57 12.76
N PHE A 329 12.61 -1.89 13.52
CA PHE A 329 11.23 -2.34 13.73
C PHE A 329 10.39 -2.31 12.45
N HIS A 330 10.61 -1.32 11.59
CA HIS A 330 9.90 -1.25 10.32
C HIS A 330 10.31 -2.38 9.37
N LYS A 331 11.60 -2.75 9.35
CA LYS A 331 12.09 -3.89 8.57
C LYS A 331 11.55 -5.22 9.10
N GLU A 332 11.52 -5.41 10.42
CA GLU A 332 10.94 -6.61 11.04
C GLU A 332 9.45 -6.75 10.70
N LEU A 333 8.67 -5.68 10.85
CA LEU A 333 7.27 -5.67 10.42
C LEU A 333 7.14 -5.96 8.93
N GLY A 334 7.91 -5.25 8.09
CA GLY A 334 7.86 -5.38 6.64
C GLY A 334 8.16 -6.79 6.16
N LYS A 335 9.09 -7.49 6.82
CA LYS A 335 9.39 -8.88 6.53
C LYS A 335 8.20 -9.80 6.78
N ILE A 336 7.55 -9.69 7.95
CA ILE A 336 6.35 -10.45 8.26
C ILE A 336 5.22 -10.13 7.29
N MET A 337 5.00 -8.85 7.02
CA MET A 337 3.97 -8.44 6.06
C MET A 337 4.23 -9.01 4.66
N TRP A 338 5.48 -9.07 4.22
CA TRP A 338 5.83 -9.62 2.91
C TRP A 338 5.71 -11.14 2.87
N ASP A 339 6.23 -11.83 3.89
CA ASP A 339 6.29 -13.29 3.92
C ASP A 339 4.90 -13.90 4.18
N ASP A 340 4.15 -13.38 5.16
CA ASP A 340 2.90 -13.96 5.65
C ASP A 340 1.63 -13.30 5.06
N CYS A 341 1.71 -12.01 4.71
CA CYS A 341 0.57 -11.21 4.22
C CYS A 341 0.75 -10.70 2.79
N GLY A 342 1.72 -11.21 2.04
CA GLY A 342 2.10 -10.76 0.69
C GLY A 342 1.25 -11.35 -0.43
N MET A 343 1.92 -11.89 -1.46
CA MET A 343 1.29 -12.35 -2.70
C MET A 343 0.54 -13.67 -2.60
N ALA A 344 1.03 -14.59 -1.77
CA ALA A 344 0.41 -15.88 -1.49
C ALA A 344 0.35 -16.05 0.02
N ARG A 345 -0.83 -16.23 0.54
CA ARG A 345 -1.15 -16.25 1.97
C ARG A 345 -1.66 -17.63 2.34
N ASN A 346 -1.34 -18.08 3.54
CA ASN A 346 -1.94 -19.28 4.10
C ASN A 346 -2.30 -19.06 5.57
N LYS A 347 -3.14 -19.93 6.12
CA LYS A 347 -3.64 -19.79 7.48
C LYS A 347 -2.50 -19.73 8.50
N ALA A 348 -1.50 -20.61 8.38
CA ALA A 348 -0.39 -20.67 9.32
C ALA A 348 0.46 -19.38 9.34
N GLY A 349 0.76 -18.81 8.16
CA GLY A 349 1.48 -17.54 8.05
C GLY A 349 0.67 -16.37 8.62
N LEU A 350 -0.63 -16.29 8.31
CA LEU A 350 -1.49 -15.23 8.85
C LEU A 350 -1.64 -15.33 10.39
N GLU A 351 -1.76 -16.54 10.95
CA GLU A 351 -1.76 -16.76 12.39
C GLU A 351 -0.40 -16.41 13.03
N HIS A 352 0.72 -16.71 12.34
CA HIS A 352 2.05 -16.28 12.75
C HIS A 352 2.16 -14.74 12.77
N ALA A 353 1.69 -14.05 11.72
CA ALA A 353 1.68 -12.59 11.68
C ALA A 353 0.87 -11.98 12.83
N LEU A 354 -0.35 -12.49 13.08
CA LEU A 354 -1.22 -12.05 14.19
C LEU A 354 -0.61 -12.28 15.59
N LYS A 355 0.27 -13.26 15.72
CA LYS A 355 1.02 -13.48 16.96
C LYS A 355 2.25 -12.57 17.06
N ARG A 356 3.04 -12.49 15.97
CA ARG A 356 4.35 -11.82 16.01
C ARG A 356 4.25 -10.29 15.94
N ILE A 357 3.28 -9.72 15.22
CA ILE A 357 3.13 -8.25 15.11
C ILE A 357 2.87 -7.59 16.48
N PRO A 358 1.95 -8.08 17.34
CA PRO A 358 1.80 -7.56 18.71
C PRO A 358 3.08 -7.66 19.55
N GLU A 359 3.88 -8.73 19.39
CA GLU A 359 5.16 -8.86 20.09
C GLU A 359 6.15 -7.78 19.65
N ILE A 360 6.30 -7.55 18.32
CA ILE A 360 7.15 -6.48 17.79
C ILE A 360 6.64 -5.11 18.27
N ARG A 361 5.32 -4.90 18.33
CA ARG A 361 4.73 -3.66 18.85
C ARG A 361 5.10 -3.44 20.32
N ALA A 362 5.09 -4.48 21.14
CA ALA A 362 5.51 -4.38 22.53
C ALA A 362 7.02 -4.08 22.64
N GLU A 363 7.85 -4.77 21.84
CA GLU A 363 9.28 -4.51 21.76
C GLU A 363 9.60 -3.10 21.26
N PHE A 364 8.85 -2.60 20.28
CA PHE A 364 8.98 -1.22 19.78
C PHE A 364 8.80 -0.20 20.90
N TRP A 365 7.71 -0.28 21.65
CA TRP A 365 7.45 0.66 22.74
C TRP A 365 8.45 0.55 23.91
N ASP A 366 9.04 -0.60 24.13
CA ASP A 366 10.07 -0.82 25.16
C ASP A 366 11.45 -0.35 24.71
N LYS A 367 11.82 -0.53 23.42
CA LYS A 367 13.21 -0.45 22.95
C LYS A 367 13.47 0.59 21.86
N VAL A 368 12.45 1.27 21.32
CA VAL A 368 12.68 2.22 20.22
C VAL A 368 13.53 3.42 20.68
N ILE A 369 14.55 3.74 19.90
CA ILE A 369 15.39 4.92 20.08
C ILE A 369 15.09 5.91 18.96
N VAL A 370 14.65 7.10 19.34
CA VAL A 370 14.32 8.22 18.45
C VAL A 370 15.26 9.38 18.77
N PRO A 371 16.37 9.56 18.04
CA PRO A 371 17.30 10.67 18.25
C PRO A 371 16.64 12.03 18.10
N GLY A 372 17.20 13.05 18.74
CA GLY A 372 16.71 14.43 18.68
C GLY A 372 15.58 14.73 19.66
N SER A 373 14.87 15.81 19.41
CA SER A 373 13.80 16.30 20.28
C SER A 373 12.45 16.38 19.56
N GLY A 374 11.40 16.71 20.30
CA GLY A 374 10.06 16.97 19.76
C GLY A 374 9.87 18.41 19.26
N GLN A 375 10.83 19.30 19.46
CA GLN A 375 10.73 20.76 19.24
C GLN A 375 11.58 21.25 18.06
N GLU A 376 11.89 20.36 17.14
CA GLU A 376 12.72 20.64 15.96
C GLU A 376 12.31 19.75 14.79
N LEU A 377 12.90 19.98 13.61
CA LEU A 377 12.79 19.08 12.48
C LEU A 377 13.41 17.73 12.85
N ASN A 378 12.59 16.71 13.01
CA ASN A 378 13.00 15.38 13.42
C ASN A 378 12.35 14.29 12.57
N GLN A 379 13.04 13.87 11.51
CA GLN A 379 12.57 12.82 10.61
C GLN A 379 12.48 11.45 11.30
N SER A 380 13.34 11.17 12.29
CA SER A 380 13.26 9.93 13.06
C SER A 380 11.97 9.85 13.88
N LEU A 381 11.52 10.99 14.42
CA LEU A 381 10.25 11.06 15.16
C LEU A 381 9.03 10.92 14.23
N GLU A 382 9.05 11.52 13.02
CA GLU A 382 8.02 11.30 12.02
C GLU A 382 7.91 9.80 11.68
N ARG A 383 9.04 9.15 11.36
CA ARG A 383 9.08 7.73 11.04
C ARG A 383 8.62 6.86 12.22
N ALA A 384 9.01 7.19 13.43
CA ALA A 384 8.59 6.47 14.63
C ALA A 384 7.08 6.51 14.84
N GLY A 385 6.45 7.66 14.63
CA GLY A 385 4.99 7.79 14.68
C GLY A 385 4.28 6.94 13.65
N ARG A 386 4.79 6.94 12.41
CA ARG A 386 4.24 6.14 11.31
C ARG A 386 4.42 4.63 11.54
N VAL A 387 5.59 4.21 12.05
CA VAL A 387 5.86 2.80 12.35
C VAL A 387 4.98 2.30 13.51
N ALA A 388 4.74 3.14 14.51
CA ALA A 388 3.79 2.81 15.59
C ALA A 388 2.38 2.53 15.02
N ASP A 389 1.91 3.34 14.07
CA ASP A 389 0.62 3.14 13.41
C ASP A 389 0.63 1.93 12.45
N PHE A 390 1.73 1.68 11.75
CA PHE A 390 1.88 0.47 10.93
C PHE A 390 1.85 -0.83 11.74
N LEU A 391 2.42 -0.85 12.93
CA LEU A 391 2.38 -2.00 13.83
C LEU A 391 0.97 -2.32 14.36
N GLU A 392 0.11 -1.31 14.49
CA GLU A 392 -1.31 -1.53 14.80
C GLU A 392 -2.10 -1.94 13.55
N PHE A 393 -1.88 -1.26 12.44
CA PHE A 393 -2.58 -1.50 11.18
C PHE A 393 -2.24 -2.86 10.55
N GLY A 394 -0.99 -3.30 10.63
CA GLY A 394 -0.56 -4.60 10.10
C GLY A 394 -1.32 -5.77 10.72
N GLU A 395 -1.68 -5.66 12.00
CA GLU A 395 -2.54 -6.63 12.69
C GLU A 395 -3.96 -6.66 12.10
N LEU A 396 -4.56 -5.50 11.82
CA LEU A 396 -5.87 -5.43 11.18
C LEU A 396 -5.86 -6.02 9.76
N LEU A 397 -4.80 -5.74 8.98
CA LEU A 397 -4.63 -6.29 7.64
C LEU A 397 -4.51 -7.83 7.67
N ALA A 398 -3.72 -8.37 8.58
CA ALA A 398 -3.56 -9.81 8.76
C ALA A 398 -4.88 -10.48 9.22
N LEU A 399 -5.61 -9.83 10.12
CA LEU A 399 -6.91 -10.30 10.61
C LEU A 399 -7.96 -10.34 9.49
N ASP A 400 -8.05 -9.30 8.67
CA ASP A 400 -8.94 -9.26 7.50
C ASP A 400 -8.59 -10.37 6.50
N ALA A 401 -7.30 -10.55 6.21
CA ALA A 401 -6.82 -11.61 5.33
C ALA A 401 -7.13 -13.01 5.88
N LEU A 402 -7.03 -13.22 7.19
CA LEU A 402 -7.37 -14.49 7.83
C LEU A 402 -8.88 -14.77 7.79
N SER A 403 -9.70 -13.73 7.99
CA SER A 403 -11.16 -13.85 8.01
C SER A 403 -11.78 -14.16 6.62
N ARG A 404 -11.04 -13.89 5.54
CA ARG A 404 -11.48 -14.09 4.17
C ARG A 404 -10.88 -15.37 3.58
N GLU A 405 -11.61 -16.48 3.68
CA GLU A 405 -11.17 -17.82 3.28
C GLU A 405 -11.40 -18.13 1.80
N GLU A 406 -11.23 -17.14 0.93
CA GLU A 406 -11.29 -17.25 -0.51
C GLU A 406 -10.02 -16.72 -1.17
N SER A 407 -9.90 -16.86 -2.48
CA SER A 407 -8.94 -16.13 -3.29
C SER A 407 -9.66 -15.22 -4.29
N CYS A 408 -9.46 -13.90 -4.16
CA CYS A 408 -10.08 -12.91 -5.01
C CYS A 408 -9.08 -11.78 -5.33
N GLY A 409 -8.73 -11.60 -6.60
CA GLY A 409 -7.82 -10.55 -7.06
C GLY A 409 -6.46 -10.56 -6.37
N GLY A 410 -6.12 -9.47 -5.67
CA GLY A 410 -4.87 -9.33 -4.91
C GLY A 410 -4.82 -10.15 -3.61
N HIS A 411 -5.95 -10.63 -3.12
CA HIS A 411 -6.03 -11.54 -1.99
C HIS A 411 -6.01 -12.99 -2.49
N PHE A 412 -4.89 -13.68 -2.27
CA PHE A 412 -4.72 -15.06 -2.69
C PHE A 412 -4.40 -15.95 -1.48
N ARG A 413 -5.25 -16.96 -1.24
CA ARG A 413 -5.10 -17.97 -0.19
C ARG A 413 -4.69 -19.29 -0.83
N GLU A 414 -3.56 -19.85 -0.38
CA GLU A 414 -3.05 -21.14 -0.88
C GLU A 414 -4.05 -22.29 -0.68
N GLU A 415 -4.91 -22.18 0.34
CA GLU A 415 -5.97 -23.16 0.59
C GLU A 415 -7.18 -23.01 -0.34
N SER A 416 -7.31 -21.86 -1.03
CA SER A 416 -8.45 -21.51 -1.89
C SER A 416 -8.01 -21.36 -3.34
N GLN A 417 -7.62 -22.48 -3.94
CA GLN A 417 -7.19 -22.60 -5.34
C GLN A 417 -8.07 -23.58 -6.09
N THR A 418 -8.15 -23.41 -7.41
CA THR A 418 -8.67 -24.42 -8.33
C THR A 418 -7.65 -25.55 -8.51
N GLU A 419 -8.05 -26.66 -9.13
CA GLU A 419 -7.14 -27.76 -9.49
C GLU A 419 -6.00 -27.30 -10.43
N GLU A 420 -6.17 -26.16 -11.08
CA GLU A 420 -5.21 -25.55 -11.98
C GLU A 420 -4.30 -24.53 -11.31
N ASN A 421 -4.34 -24.42 -9.97
CA ASN A 421 -3.62 -23.45 -9.14
C ASN A 421 -4.01 -21.99 -9.42
N GLU A 422 -5.24 -21.75 -9.88
CA GLU A 422 -5.79 -20.41 -10.01
C GLU A 422 -6.62 -20.01 -8.78
N ALA A 423 -6.83 -18.70 -8.62
CA ALA A 423 -7.62 -18.15 -7.53
C ALA A 423 -9.05 -18.68 -7.56
N LYS A 424 -9.51 -19.27 -6.45
CA LYS A 424 -10.88 -19.77 -6.29
C LYS A 424 -11.65 -18.83 -5.36
N ARG A 425 -12.65 -18.15 -5.92
CA ARG A 425 -13.60 -17.33 -5.16
C ARG A 425 -14.65 -18.18 -4.49
N ASP A 426 -15.20 -17.65 -3.40
CA ASP A 426 -16.40 -18.17 -2.74
C ASP A 426 -17.44 -17.05 -2.63
N ASP A 427 -18.10 -16.77 -3.75
CA ASP A 427 -19.07 -15.67 -3.85
C ASP A 427 -20.27 -15.84 -2.89
N ALA A 428 -20.59 -17.08 -2.50
CA ALA A 428 -21.69 -17.35 -1.57
C ALA A 428 -21.43 -16.80 -0.17
N ASN A 429 -20.18 -16.84 0.29
CA ASN A 429 -19.78 -16.43 1.64
C ASN A 429 -19.07 -15.08 1.69
N PHE A 430 -18.40 -14.66 0.59
CA PHE A 430 -17.50 -13.50 0.58
C PHE A 430 -17.88 -12.40 -0.42
N SER A 431 -19.05 -12.45 -1.07
CA SER A 431 -19.54 -11.35 -1.92
C SER A 431 -20.00 -10.16 -1.07
N HIS A 432 -19.07 -9.58 -0.31
CA HIS A 432 -19.31 -8.43 0.55
C HIS A 432 -18.05 -7.57 0.72
N VAL A 433 -18.27 -6.29 1.06
CA VAL A 433 -17.23 -5.41 1.60
C VAL A 433 -17.07 -5.75 3.09
N ALA A 434 -15.85 -6.06 3.51
CA ALA A 434 -15.51 -6.27 4.92
C ALA A 434 -15.19 -4.92 5.56
N VAL A 435 -16.07 -4.40 6.41
CA VAL A 435 -15.89 -3.11 7.09
C VAL A 435 -15.58 -3.36 8.57
N TRP A 436 -14.40 -2.94 8.99
CA TRP A 436 -13.93 -3.09 10.36
C TRP A 436 -14.23 -1.85 11.19
N GLU A 437 -14.77 -2.04 12.39
CA GLU A 437 -15.04 -1.00 13.37
C GLU A 437 -14.08 -1.11 14.55
N TYR A 438 -13.46 0.01 14.92
CA TYR A 438 -12.58 0.08 16.08
C TYR A 438 -13.37 0.09 17.38
N LYS A 439 -13.03 -0.78 18.32
CA LYS A 439 -13.69 -0.92 19.63
C LYS A 439 -12.82 -0.51 20.82
N GLY A 440 -11.67 0.10 20.55
CA GLY A 440 -10.75 0.51 21.60
C GLY A 440 -9.46 -0.31 21.62
N GLN A 441 -8.43 0.25 22.26
CA GLN A 441 -7.16 -0.42 22.37
C GLN A 441 -7.26 -1.72 23.18
N GLY A 442 -6.72 -2.81 22.65
CA GLY A 442 -6.76 -4.13 23.28
C GLY A 442 -8.11 -4.85 23.17
N THR A 443 -9.08 -4.26 22.46
CA THR A 443 -10.36 -4.89 22.15
C THR A 443 -10.37 -5.33 20.69
N ALA A 444 -10.86 -6.53 20.43
CA ALA A 444 -11.00 -7.03 19.06
C ALA A 444 -11.92 -6.10 18.24
N PRO A 445 -11.55 -5.73 17.02
CA PRO A 445 -12.41 -4.96 16.15
C PRO A 445 -13.64 -5.77 15.72
N VAL A 446 -14.72 -5.09 15.35
CA VAL A 446 -15.95 -5.74 14.88
C VAL A 446 -16.02 -5.68 13.36
N LEU A 447 -16.28 -6.84 12.75
CA LEU A 447 -16.50 -6.96 11.30
C LEU A 447 -17.98 -6.73 10.98
N HIS A 448 -18.24 -5.76 10.11
CA HIS A 448 -19.51 -5.55 9.43
C HIS A 448 -19.39 -6.00 7.98
N LYS A 449 -20.40 -6.68 7.47
CA LYS A 449 -20.42 -7.18 6.08
C LYS A 449 -21.46 -6.39 5.29
N GLU A 450 -21.03 -5.64 4.30
CA GLU A 450 -21.89 -4.94 3.36
C GLU A 450 -22.05 -5.79 2.08
N PRO A 451 -23.22 -6.36 1.80
CA PRO A 451 -23.42 -7.21 0.64
C PRO A 451 -23.17 -6.48 -0.68
N LEU A 452 -22.47 -7.11 -1.61
CA LEU A 452 -22.31 -6.61 -2.97
C LEU A 452 -23.52 -6.98 -3.82
N THR A 453 -24.05 -6.00 -4.56
CA THR A 453 -25.13 -6.15 -5.54
C THR A 453 -24.62 -5.77 -6.93
N PHE A 454 -24.85 -6.63 -7.90
CA PHE A 454 -24.42 -6.42 -9.28
C PHE A 454 -25.64 -6.26 -10.17
N GLU A 455 -25.96 -5.03 -10.58
CA GLU A 455 -27.16 -4.74 -11.39
C GLU A 455 -27.00 -5.14 -12.87
N ASN A 456 -25.78 -4.99 -13.41
CA ASN A 456 -25.54 -5.08 -14.86
C ASN A 456 -24.57 -6.21 -15.27
N VAL A 457 -24.01 -6.94 -14.29
CA VAL A 457 -23.04 -8.03 -14.56
C VAL A 457 -23.33 -9.24 -13.68
N THR A 458 -23.04 -10.43 -14.19
CA THR A 458 -23.06 -11.65 -13.40
C THR A 458 -21.62 -12.04 -13.07
N PRO A 459 -21.27 -12.24 -11.79
CA PRO A 459 -19.95 -12.70 -11.41
C PRO A 459 -19.60 -14.04 -12.10
N SER A 460 -18.40 -14.15 -12.65
CA SER A 460 -17.90 -15.37 -13.27
C SER A 460 -16.51 -15.70 -12.77
N GLN A 461 -16.18 -16.99 -12.75
CA GLN A 461 -14.82 -17.44 -12.42
C GLN A 461 -13.86 -17.00 -13.52
N ARG A 462 -12.75 -16.38 -13.11
CA ARG A 462 -11.69 -15.96 -14.03
C ARG A 462 -10.87 -17.16 -14.46
N SER A 463 -10.56 -17.27 -15.75
CA SER A 463 -9.64 -18.26 -16.31
C SER A 463 -8.67 -17.59 -17.28
N TYR A 464 -7.42 -18.04 -17.32
CA TYR A 464 -6.36 -17.59 -18.21
C TYR A 464 -5.76 -18.70 -19.07
N LYS A 465 -6.42 -19.84 -19.10
CA LYS A 465 -6.05 -21.00 -19.94
C LYS A 465 -6.84 -21.07 -21.21
#